data_82104b62690bd9e4fd2258688de0c106
#
_entry.id   82104b62690bd9e4fd2258688de0c106
#
_cell.length_a   1.000
_cell.length_b   1.000
_cell.length_c   1.000
_cell.angle_alpha   90.00
_cell.angle_beta   90.00
_cell.angle_gamma   90.00
#
_symmetry.space_group_name_H-M   'P 1'
#
loop_
_entity.id
_entity.type
_entity.pdbx_description
1 polymer ?
#
loop_
_entity_poly.entity_id
_entity_poly.type
_entity_poly.pdbx_seq_one_letter_code
_entity_poly.pdbx_strand_id
1 'polypeptide(L)'
;MPDIERRAGALFIEVGLAFLAEGEPTPEAVFTEACEDRRLWVAEETAPDSGREGDAVVGFALAKQLEGSFHLQEMDVVPEHGRRGLGRRLVEAVVDAGRERGHQRVTLTTFRDIPWNAPFYARLGFEELALDDFTPEIRALVAKELEAGLLPDLRCVMARPLRAHI
;
A
#
# COMPACT_ATOMS: atom_id res chain seq x y z
N MET A 1 -13.06 5.66 0.98
CA MET A 1 -11.58 5.63 0.94
C MET A 1 -10.95 6.96 1.40
N PRO A 2 -11.29 8.15 0.87
CA PRO A 2 -10.60 9.41 1.25
C PRO A 2 -10.56 9.74 2.74
N ASP A 3 -11.56 9.32 3.50
CA ASP A 3 -11.54 9.50 4.96
C ASP A 3 -10.52 8.60 5.66
N ILE A 4 -10.34 7.38 5.16
CA ILE A 4 -9.33 6.44 5.67
C ILE A 4 -7.93 6.96 5.37
N GLU A 5 -7.66 7.44 4.14
CA GLU A 5 -6.38 8.05 3.75
C GLU A 5 -6.02 9.22 4.66
N ARG A 6 -6.98 10.14 4.89
CA ARG A 6 -6.77 11.30 5.75
C ARG A 6 -6.46 10.90 7.19
N ARG A 7 -7.17 9.92 7.73
CA ARG A 7 -6.97 9.43 9.11
C ARG A 7 -5.65 8.66 9.26
N ALA A 8 -5.29 7.84 8.28
CA ALA A 8 -4.01 7.14 8.24
C ALA A 8 -2.85 8.13 8.04
N GLY A 9 -3.03 9.13 7.16
CA GLY A 9 -2.06 10.19 6.90
C GLY A 9 -1.70 11.01 8.13
N ALA A 10 -2.62 11.15 9.09
CA ALA A 10 -2.36 11.87 10.34
C ALA A 10 -1.18 11.31 11.14
N LEU A 11 -0.86 10.02 11.03
CA LEU A 11 0.31 9.41 11.66
C LEU A 11 1.64 10.03 11.19
N PHE A 12 1.70 10.54 9.98
CA PHE A 12 2.91 11.15 9.43
C PHE A 12 3.21 12.53 10.02
N ILE A 13 2.23 13.19 10.63
CA ILE A 13 2.41 14.46 11.35
C ILE A 13 3.37 14.25 12.52
N GLU A 14 3.24 13.13 13.24
CA GLU A 14 4.05 12.80 14.41
C GLU A 14 5.54 12.61 14.09
N VAL A 15 5.85 12.27 12.83
CA VAL A 15 7.22 12.07 12.35
C VAL A 15 7.74 13.22 11.48
N GLY A 16 7.06 14.37 11.50
CA GLY A 16 7.50 15.60 10.81
C GLY A 16 7.20 15.63 9.30
N LEU A 17 6.34 14.76 8.81
CA LEU A 17 5.93 14.67 7.40
C LEU A 17 4.47 15.14 7.21
N ALA A 18 4.11 16.26 7.86
CA ALA A 18 2.74 16.80 7.85
C ALA A 18 2.18 17.04 6.44
N PHE A 19 3.03 17.38 5.46
CA PHE A 19 2.62 17.60 4.08
C PHE A 19 1.95 16.36 3.44
N LEU A 20 2.24 15.15 3.93
CA LEU A 20 1.58 13.93 3.46
C LEU A 20 0.12 13.84 3.94
N ALA A 21 -0.17 14.36 5.13
CA ALA A 21 -1.52 14.43 5.66
C ALA A 21 -2.38 15.51 4.96
N GLU A 22 -1.74 16.49 4.34
CA GLU A 22 -2.35 17.62 3.64
C GLU A 22 -2.48 17.36 2.13
N GLY A 23 -1.94 16.24 1.62
CA GLY A 23 -2.01 15.84 0.22
C GLY A 23 -3.46 15.63 -0.25
N GLU A 24 -3.69 15.81 -1.54
CA GLU A 24 -4.97 15.45 -2.14
C GLU A 24 -5.17 13.93 -2.07
N PRO A 25 -6.35 13.48 -1.62
CA PRO A 25 -6.65 12.06 -1.57
C PRO A 25 -6.71 11.47 -2.98
N THR A 26 -6.49 10.17 -3.06
CA THR A 26 -6.62 9.41 -4.31
C THR A 26 -8.01 9.65 -4.93
N PRO A 27 -8.09 10.03 -6.21
CA PRO A 27 -9.36 10.30 -6.89
C PRO A 27 -10.30 9.09 -6.87
N GLU A 28 -11.59 9.32 -6.68
CA GLU A 28 -12.61 8.26 -6.63
C GLU A 28 -12.60 7.36 -7.87
N ALA A 29 -12.32 7.94 -9.05
CA ALA A 29 -12.21 7.20 -10.31
C ALA A 29 -11.14 6.10 -10.26
N VAL A 30 -10.03 6.32 -9.54
CA VAL A 30 -8.96 5.34 -9.37
C VAL A 30 -9.46 4.13 -8.57
N PHE A 31 -10.22 4.37 -7.51
CA PHE A 31 -10.84 3.30 -6.72
C PHE A 31 -11.89 2.52 -7.51
N THR A 32 -12.72 3.22 -8.30
CA THR A 32 -13.74 2.60 -9.15
C THR A 32 -13.09 1.67 -10.17
N GLU A 33 -12.10 2.14 -10.92
CA GLU A 33 -11.34 1.34 -11.87
C GLU A 33 -10.66 0.13 -11.20
N ALA A 34 -10.03 0.37 -10.05
CA ALA A 34 -9.36 -0.70 -9.33
C ALA A 34 -10.35 -1.76 -8.80
N CYS A 35 -11.55 -1.36 -8.43
CA CYS A 35 -12.61 -2.28 -8.02
C CYS A 35 -13.08 -3.15 -9.20
N GLU A 36 -13.33 -2.55 -10.36
CA GLU A 36 -13.71 -3.25 -11.59
C GLU A 36 -12.63 -4.27 -12.01
N ASP A 37 -11.36 -3.90 -11.89
CA ASP A 37 -10.20 -4.75 -12.19
C ASP A 37 -9.81 -5.71 -11.06
N ARG A 38 -10.55 -5.73 -9.96
CA ARG A 38 -10.25 -6.53 -8.77
C ARG A 38 -8.84 -6.27 -8.22
N ARG A 39 -8.46 -4.99 -8.13
CA ARG A 39 -7.17 -4.51 -7.61
C ARG A 39 -7.32 -3.69 -6.33
N LEU A 40 -8.50 -3.74 -5.71
CA LEU A 40 -8.85 -3.08 -4.45
C LEU A 40 -9.33 -4.13 -3.46
N TRP A 41 -8.74 -4.13 -2.26
CA TRP A 41 -9.16 -4.95 -1.11
C TRP A 41 -9.55 -4.02 0.03
N VAL A 42 -10.55 -4.40 0.78
CA VAL A 42 -11.01 -3.66 1.95
C VAL A 42 -10.97 -4.52 3.19
N ALA A 43 -10.66 -3.90 4.32
CA ALA A 43 -10.83 -4.48 5.65
C ALA A 43 -12.08 -3.88 6.27
N GLU A 44 -13.04 -4.73 6.65
CA GLU A 44 -14.29 -4.35 7.27
C GLU A 44 -14.31 -4.79 8.74
N GLU A 45 -14.83 -3.94 9.61
CA GLU A 45 -15.13 -4.30 10.98
C GLU A 45 -16.58 -4.75 11.07
N THR A 46 -16.76 -6.04 11.40
CA THR A 46 -18.08 -6.58 11.71
C THR A 46 -18.38 -6.26 13.17
N ALA A 47 -19.31 -5.35 13.41
CA ALA A 47 -19.77 -5.07 14.77
C ALA A 47 -20.86 -6.09 15.17
N PRO A 48 -20.60 -6.99 16.14
CA PRO A 48 -21.53 -8.08 16.47
C PRO A 48 -22.86 -7.63 17.08
N ASP A 49 -23.03 -6.36 17.48
CA ASP A 49 -24.22 -5.94 18.26
C ASP A 49 -24.69 -4.50 18.02
N SER A 50 -24.26 -3.80 16.97
CA SER A 50 -24.53 -2.36 16.86
C SER A 50 -25.89 -1.99 16.25
N GLY A 51 -26.71 -2.93 15.81
CA GLY A 51 -27.98 -2.62 15.17
C GLY A 51 -27.88 -1.67 13.96
N ARG A 52 -26.66 -1.38 13.51
CA ARG A 52 -26.39 -0.57 12.31
C ARG A 52 -26.18 -1.51 11.13
N GLU A 53 -26.99 -1.34 10.11
CA GLU A 53 -26.80 -1.95 8.82
C GLU A 53 -25.51 -1.41 8.20
N GLY A 54 -24.50 -2.28 8.04
CA GLY A 54 -23.29 -2.02 7.31
C GLY A 54 -22.00 -2.19 8.13
N ASP A 55 -21.15 -3.07 7.65
CA ASP A 55 -19.78 -3.18 8.14
C ASP A 55 -19.01 -1.91 7.79
N ALA A 56 -18.28 -1.34 8.74
CA ALA A 56 -17.50 -0.15 8.49
C ALA A 56 -16.16 -0.54 7.83
N VAL A 57 -15.85 0.03 6.69
CA VAL A 57 -14.52 -0.12 6.08
C VAL A 57 -13.51 0.64 6.94
N VAL A 58 -12.50 -0.07 7.44
CA VAL A 58 -11.48 0.43 8.37
C VAL A 58 -10.06 0.38 7.78
N GLY A 59 -9.92 -0.12 6.59
CA GLY A 59 -8.64 -0.14 5.85
C GLY A 59 -8.84 -0.62 4.42
N PHE A 60 -7.83 -0.37 3.59
CA PHE A 60 -7.81 -0.86 2.22
C PHE A 60 -6.39 -1.06 1.71
N ALA A 61 -6.27 -1.84 0.64
CA ALA A 61 -5.06 -1.94 -0.19
C ALA A 61 -5.45 -1.74 -1.66
N LEU A 62 -4.70 -0.90 -2.33
CA LEU A 62 -4.83 -0.58 -3.75
C LEU A 62 -3.59 -1.03 -4.49
N ALA A 63 -3.75 -1.79 -5.57
CA ALA A 63 -2.65 -2.25 -6.38
C ALA A 63 -2.81 -1.88 -7.85
N LYS A 64 -1.70 -1.90 -8.59
CA LYS A 64 -1.66 -1.76 -10.05
C LYS A 64 -0.71 -2.75 -10.69
N GLN A 65 -0.93 -3.04 -11.95
CA GLN A 65 -0.05 -3.90 -12.73
C GLN A 65 1.11 -3.06 -13.29
N LEU A 66 2.32 -3.57 -13.17
CA LEU A 66 3.52 -3.08 -13.83
C LEU A 66 4.17 -4.25 -14.57
N GLU A 67 5.09 -3.96 -15.48
CA GLU A 67 5.83 -4.99 -16.20
C GLU A 67 6.57 -5.90 -15.21
N GLY A 68 6.23 -7.18 -15.20
CA GLY A 68 6.84 -8.20 -14.34
C GLY A 68 6.50 -8.10 -12.85
N SER A 69 5.72 -7.11 -12.41
CA SER A 69 5.38 -6.96 -11.00
C SER A 69 3.94 -6.50 -10.76
N PHE A 70 3.40 -6.92 -9.62
CA PHE A 70 2.17 -6.39 -9.08
C PHE A 70 2.52 -5.35 -8.01
N HIS A 71 2.16 -4.10 -8.22
CA HIS A 71 2.61 -2.99 -7.38
C HIS A 71 1.54 -2.60 -6.37
N LEU A 72 1.86 -2.76 -5.08
CA LEU A 72 1.06 -2.22 -3.99
C LEU A 72 1.22 -0.70 -4.00
N GLN A 73 0.20 0.00 -4.50
CA GLN A 73 0.22 1.44 -4.70
C GLN A 73 -0.06 2.18 -3.39
N GLU A 74 -0.98 1.67 -2.61
CA GLU A 74 -1.42 2.28 -1.35
C GLU A 74 -1.99 1.21 -0.41
N MET A 75 -1.75 1.37 0.88
CA MET A 75 -2.35 0.53 1.92
C MET A 75 -2.49 1.35 3.18
N ASP A 76 -3.73 1.55 3.59
CA ASP A 76 -4.10 2.32 4.75
C ASP A 76 -5.00 1.52 5.70
N VAL A 77 -4.77 1.69 6.98
CA VAL A 77 -5.64 1.22 8.06
C VAL A 77 -5.84 2.37 9.01
N VAL A 78 -7.10 2.64 9.39
CA VAL A 78 -7.37 3.69 10.37
C VAL A 78 -6.64 3.42 11.68
N PRO A 79 -6.03 4.44 12.32
CA PRO A 79 -5.13 4.24 13.47
C PRO A 79 -5.75 3.45 14.62
N GLU A 80 -7.04 3.63 14.88
CA GLU A 80 -7.78 2.96 15.97
C GLU A 80 -7.92 1.44 15.73
N HIS A 81 -7.75 0.99 14.49
CA HIS A 81 -7.75 -0.41 14.08
C HIS A 81 -6.35 -0.94 13.75
N GLY A 82 -5.33 -0.13 13.99
CA GLY A 82 -3.93 -0.52 13.86
C GLY A 82 -3.55 -1.67 14.81
N ARG A 83 -2.43 -2.36 14.50
CA ARG A 83 -1.86 -3.46 15.31
C ARG A 83 -2.77 -4.68 15.52
N ARG A 84 -3.87 -4.80 14.77
CA ARG A 84 -4.78 -5.96 14.78
C ARG A 84 -4.50 -6.94 13.64
N GLY A 85 -3.40 -6.78 12.94
CA GLY A 85 -3.01 -7.63 11.81
C GLY A 85 -3.73 -7.32 10.49
N LEU A 86 -4.56 -6.28 10.42
CA LEU A 86 -5.31 -5.92 9.20
C LEU A 86 -4.37 -5.56 8.05
N GLY A 87 -3.36 -4.72 8.28
CA GLY A 87 -2.37 -4.37 7.27
C GLY A 87 -1.64 -5.60 6.71
N ARG A 88 -1.26 -6.55 7.57
CA ARG A 88 -0.68 -7.82 7.13
C ARG A 88 -1.63 -8.58 6.21
N ARG A 89 -2.90 -8.71 6.60
CA ARG A 89 -3.92 -9.45 5.80
C ARG A 89 -4.15 -8.78 4.45
N LEU A 90 -4.20 -7.46 4.41
CA LEU A 90 -4.31 -6.69 3.16
C LEU A 90 -3.11 -6.94 2.25
N VAL A 91 -1.88 -6.87 2.78
CA VAL A 91 -0.66 -7.15 2.01
C VAL A 91 -0.63 -8.57 1.48
N GLU A 92 -1.00 -9.57 2.30
CA GLU A 92 -1.05 -10.97 1.84
C GLU A 92 -2.11 -11.17 0.74
N ALA A 93 -3.26 -10.50 0.81
CA ALA A 93 -4.26 -10.54 -0.26
C ALA A 93 -3.71 -9.99 -1.59
N VAL A 94 -2.93 -8.90 -1.55
CA VAL A 94 -2.24 -8.37 -2.73
C VAL A 94 -1.18 -9.36 -3.25
N VAL A 95 -0.43 -9.99 -2.35
CA VAL A 95 0.59 -11.00 -2.71
C VAL A 95 -0.05 -12.21 -3.39
N ASP A 96 -1.16 -12.71 -2.85
CA ASP A 96 -1.88 -13.84 -3.43
C ASP A 96 -2.45 -13.49 -4.81
N ALA A 97 -3.07 -12.31 -4.94
CA ALA A 97 -3.57 -11.84 -6.23
C ALA A 97 -2.45 -11.63 -7.27
N GLY A 98 -1.28 -11.16 -6.86
CA GLY A 98 -0.12 -11.05 -7.73
C GLY A 98 0.35 -12.42 -8.24
N ARG A 99 0.34 -13.43 -7.35
CA ARG A 99 0.67 -14.83 -7.69
C ARG A 99 -0.35 -15.44 -8.67
N GLU A 100 -1.64 -15.27 -8.40
CA GLU A 100 -2.73 -15.76 -9.25
C GLU A 100 -2.70 -15.14 -10.64
N ARG A 101 -2.26 -13.89 -10.76
CA ARG A 101 -2.09 -13.17 -12.03
C ARG A 101 -0.79 -13.48 -12.75
N GLY A 102 0.07 -14.34 -12.19
CA GLY A 102 1.32 -14.77 -12.81
C GLY A 102 2.46 -13.75 -12.73
N HIS A 103 2.37 -12.74 -11.85
CA HIS A 103 3.48 -11.83 -11.63
C HIS A 103 4.66 -12.51 -10.94
N GLN A 104 5.87 -12.02 -11.19
CA GLN A 104 7.09 -12.58 -10.61
C GLN A 104 7.36 -12.06 -9.20
N ARG A 105 6.87 -10.87 -8.88
CA ARG A 105 7.07 -10.20 -7.59
C ARG A 105 5.95 -9.20 -7.29
N VAL A 106 5.75 -8.91 -6.02
CA VAL A 106 5.03 -7.71 -5.57
C VAL A 106 6.07 -6.64 -5.25
N THR A 107 5.82 -5.41 -5.70
CA THR A 107 6.66 -4.24 -5.40
C THR A 107 5.87 -3.17 -4.67
N LEU A 108 6.55 -2.30 -3.97
CA LEU A 108 5.99 -1.09 -3.36
C LEU A 108 7.08 -0.02 -3.20
N THR A 109 6.67 1.22 -3.00
CA THR A 109 7.54 2.31 -2.54
C THR A 109 7.09 2.75 -1.15
N THR A 110 8.03 3.02 -0.25
CA THR A 110 7.71 3.34 1.14
C THR A 110 8.82 4.17 1.80
N PHE A 111 8.56 4.67 3.01
CA PHE A 111 9.60 5.34 3.80
C PHE A 111 10.55 4.34 4.44
N ARG A 112 11.85 4.62 4.36
CA ARG A 112 12.93 3.74 4.80
C ARG A 112 12.92 3.51 6.32
N ASP A 113 12.82 4.57 7.09
CA ASP A 113 13.10 4.57 8.53
C ASP A 113 11.85 4.67 9.41
N ILE A 114 10.65 4.77 8.82
CA ILE A 114 9.41 4.84 9.57
C ILE A 114 8.97 3.44 9.99
N PRO A 115 8.75 3.16 11.31
CA PRO A 115 8.53 1.80 11.82
C PRO A 115 7.38 1.02 11.19
N TRP A 116 6.33 1.71 10.77
CA TRP A 116 5.15 1.10 10.12
C TRP A 116 5.24 1.09 8.58
N ASN A 117 6.39 1.44 8.01
CA ASN A 117 6.69 1.40 6.58
C ASN A 117 7.71 0.31 6.25
N ALA A 118 8.91 0.61 5.76
CA ALA A 118 9.86 -0.42 5.34
C ALA A 118 10.12 -1.50 6.40
N PRO A 119 10.29 -1.18 7.71
CA PRO A 119 10.43 -2.22 8.73
C PRO A 119 9.22 -3.15 8.86
N PHE A 120 8.00 -2.64 8.63
CA PHE A 120 6.79 -3.47 8.59
C PHE A 120 6.81 -4.42 7.40
N TYR A 121 7.09 -3.93 6.18
CA TYR A 121 7.14 -4.75 4.98
C TYR A 121 8.30 -5.76 5.01
N ALA A 122 9.44 -5.42 5.61
CA ALA A 122 10.55 -6.35 5.79
C ALA A 122 10.12 -7.60 6.59
N ARG A 123 9.30 -7.43 7.64
CA ARG A 123 8.74 -8.55 8.40
C ARG A 123 7.78 -9.42 7.59
N LEU A 124 7.26 -8.90 6.48
CA LEU A 124 6.40 -9.63 5.53
C LEU A 124 7.19 -10.21 4.34
N GLY A 125 8.52 -10.21 4.40
CA GLY A 125 9.38 -10.83 3.39
C GLY A 125 9.65 -9.93 2.17
N PHE A 126 9.44 -8.62 2.29
CA PHE A 126 9.90 -7.65 1.31
C PHE A 126 11.35 -7.27 1.61
N GLU A 127 12.13 -7.13 0.56
CA GLU A 127 13.52 -6.66 0.61
C GLU A 127 13.68 -5.41 -0.24
N GLU A 128 14.61 -4.56 0.11
CA GLU A 128 14.90 -3.35 -0.68
C GLU A 128 15.45 -3.75 -2.05
N LEU A 129 14.86 -3.18 -3.09
CA LEU A 129 15.25 -3.42 -4.47
C LEU A 129 16.41 -2.49 -4.84
N ALA A 130 17.49 -3.06 -5.40
CA ALA A 130 18.62 -2.29 -5.86
C ALA A 130 18.23 -1.42 -7.08
N LEU A 131 18.88 -0.27 -7.23
CA LEU A 131 18.61 0.67 -8.33
C LEU A 131 18.78 0.04 -9.71
N ASP A 132 19.72 -0.90 -9.85
CA ASP A 132 19.97 -1.60 -11.11
C ASP A 132 18.83 -2.55 -11.51
N ASP A 133 18.02 -2.97 -10.54
CA ASP A 133 16.85 -3.84 -10.75
C ASP A 133 15.54 -3.07 -11.01
N PHE A 134 15.61 -1.73 -11.06
CA PHE A 134 14.44 -0.91 -11.36
C PHE A 134 14.04 -1.03 -12.83
N THR A 135 12.81 -1.46 -13.08
CA THR A 135 12.21 -1.36 -14.42
C THR A 135 11.96 0.10 -14.82
N PRO A 136 11.77 0.42 -16.11
CA PRO A 136 11.41 1.77 -16.54
C PRO A 136 10.18 2.33 -15.82
N GLU A 137 9.18 1.49 -15.55
CA GLU A 137 7.96 1.90 -14.85
C GLU A 137 8.22 2.22 -13.37
N ILE A 138 9.06 1.44 -12.69
CA ILE A 138 9.48 1.74 -11.31
C ILE A 138 10.27 3.04 -11.27
N ARG A 139 11.16 3.29 -12.23
CA ARG A 139 11.90 4.57 -12.33
C ARG A 139 10.95 5.74 -12.52
N ALA A 140 9.92 5.58 -13.35
CA ALA A 140 8.90 6.62 -13.57
C ALA A 140 8.08 6.90 -12.31
N LEU A 141 7.77 5.89 -11.51
CA LEU A 141 7.10 6.06 -10.22
C LEU A 141 7.95 6.85 -9.23
N VAL A 142 9.22 6.49 -9.09
CA VAL A 142 10.16 7.18 -8.19
C VAL A 142 10.37 8.63 -8.64
N ALA A 143 10.43 8.89 -9.96
CA ALA A 143 10.53 10.25 -10.49
C ALA A 143 9.30 11.09 -10.11
N LYS A 144 8.09 10.54 -10.22
CA LYS A 144 6.86 11.23 -9.80
C LYS A 144 6.83 11.52 -8.29
N GLU A 145 7.32 10.59 -7.47
CA GLU A 145 7.44 10.81 -6.03
C GLU A 145 8.39 11.98 -5.72
N LEU A 146 9.50 12.06 -6.43
CA LEU A 146 10.46 13.17 -6.29
C LEU A 146 9.82 14.51 -6.69
N GLU A 147 9.08 14.55 -7.79
CA GLU A 147 8.32 15.74 -8.22
C GLU A 147 7.26 16.16 -7.19
N ALA A 148 6.69 15.20 -6.47
CA ALA A 148 5.76 15.44 -5.37
C ALA A 148 6.44 15.84 -4.04
N GLY A 149 7.78 15.99 -4.03
CA GLY A 149 8.55 16.40 -2.85
C GLY A 149 8.96 15.26 -1.92
N LEU A 150 8.79 14.01 -2.34
CA LEU A 150 9.25 12.84 -1.59
C LEU A 150 10.74 12.60 -1.86
N LEU A 151 11.58 12.98 -0.91
CA LEU A 151 13.03 12.91 -1.07
C LEU A 151 13.52 11.46 -1.18
N PRO A 152 14.40 11.15 -2.15
CA PRO A 152 14.89 9.79 -2.40
C PRO A 152 15.59 9.15 -1.19
N ASP A 153 16.29 9.94 -0.40
CA ASP A 153 17.01 9.46 0.80
C ASP A 153 16.05 8.92 1.88
N LEU A 154 14.80 9.39 1.90
CA LEU A 154 13.78 8.96 2.84
C LEU A 154 12.96 7.78 2.32
N ARG A 155 13.06 7.46 1.04
CA ARG A 155 12.24 6.47 0.35
C ARG A 155 13.07 5.27 -0.09
N CYS A 156 12.41 4.13 -0.20
CA CYS A 156 12.96 2.94 -0.84
C CYS A 156 11.89 2.22 -1.65
N VAL A 157 12.34 1.51 -2.67
CA VAL A 157 11.53 0.52 -3.38
C VAL A 157 11.77 -0.83 -2.74
N MET A 158 10.72 -1.56 -2.42
CA MET A 158 10.83 -2.91 -1.88
C MET A 158 10.15 -3.91 -2.80
N ALA A 159 10.63 -5.13 -2.79
CA ALA A 159 10.07 -6.23 -3.57
C ALA A 159 9.99 -7.51 -2.74
N ARG A 160 8.91 -8.27 -2.94
CA ARG A 160 8.76 -9.63 -2.44
C ARG A 160 8.60 -10.58 -3.63
N PRO A 161 9.54 -11.52 -3.86
CA PRO A 161 9.42 -12.50 -4.91
C PRO A 161 8.19 -13.40 -4.72
N LEU A 162 7.48 -13.68 -5.81
CA LEU A 162 6.38 -14.62 -5.83
C LEU A 162 6.92 -15.95 -6.38
N ARG A 163 7.12 -16.94 -5.51
CA ARG A 163 7.53 -18.28 -5.97
C ARG A 163 6.39 -18.87 -6.78
N ALA A 164 6.69 -19.39 -7.95
CA ALA A 164 5.74 -20.21 -8.70
C ALA A 164 5.32 -21.39 -7.80
N HIS A 165 4.03 -21.65 -7.69
CA HIS A 165 3.56 -22.94 -7.18
C HIS A 165 4.06 -24.01 -8.16
N ILE A 166 4.97 -24.85 -7.68
CA ILE A 166 5.39 -26.08 -8.35
C ILE A 166 4.28 -27.12 -8.16
#